data_d2a80a9e2ba6d63651e925912096b09c
#
_entry.id   d2a80a9e2ba6d63651e925912096b09c
#
_cell.length_a   1.000
_cell.length_b   1.000
_cell.length_c   1.000
_cell.angle_alpha   90.00
_cell.angle_beta   90.00
_cell.angle_gamma   90.00
#
_symmetry.space_group_name_H-M   'P 1'
#
loop_
_entity.id
_entity.type
_entity.pdbx_description
1 polymer ?
#
loop_
_entity_poly.entity_id
_entity_poly.type
_entity_poly.pdbx_seq_one_letter_code
_entity_poly.pdbx_strand_id
1 'polypeptide(L)'
;VDIPLKISGLIHSVDGNEIVADNQSENSAQGDMILMVDENSTFILDPDGMPVDLADVKEGKFEAYLGPAMTMSLPPQAFPYVVIVNIPEDAVVPQYLVAAGAAEEKDGKTILTATDGTEYEIAADAQVVPYLTKNIVKLTDVVEGSECMVWQNADGVVEKVMVFAE
;
A
#
# COMPACT_ATOMS: atom_id res chain seq x y z
N VAL A 1 -8.95 -11.97 9.17
CA VAL A 1 -7.89 -11.08 8.67
C VAL A 1 -8.38 -10.38 7.42
N ASP A 2 -8.27 -9.05 7.42
CA ASP A 2 -8.76 -8.25 6.29
C ASP A 2 -7.85 -8.39 5.08
N ILE A 3 -8.46 -8.53 3.91
CA ILE A 3 -7.73 -8.51 2.64
C ILE A 3 -7.99 -7.15 2.01
N PRO A 4 -6.96 -6.28 1.90
CA PRO A 4 -7.16 -4.97 1.31
C PRO A 4 -7.56 -5.06 -0.17
N LEU A 5 -8.47 -4.20 -0.59
CA LEU A 5 -8.84 -4.10 -2.00
C LEU A 5 -7.97 -3.04 -2.67
N LYS A 6 -7.17 -3.45 -3.63
CA LYS A 6 -6.32 -2.53 -4.38
C LYS A 6 -7.11 -1.87 -5.50
N ILE A 7 -7.09 -0.54 -5.53
CA ILE A 7 -7.67 0.23 -6.63
C ILE A 7 -6.62 1.19 -7.20
N SER A 8 -6.85 1.67 -8.40
CA SER A 8 -6.00 2.66 -9.05
C SER A 8 -6.85 3.58 -9.91
N GLY A 9 -6.31 4.74 -10.21
CA GLY A 9 -6.99 5.73 -11.05
C GLY A 9 -6.31 7.08 -10.97
N LEU A 10 -7.12 8.14 -11.02
CA LEU A 10 -6.63 9.51 -11.02
C LEU A 10 -7.24 10.32 -9.88
N ILE A 11 -6.42 11.14 -9.24
CA ILE A 11 -6.86 12.09 -8.22
C ILE A 11 -7.28 13.38 -8.93
N HIS A 12 -8.49 13.85 -8.62
CA HIS A 12 -9.00 15.12 -9.14
C HIS A 12 -8.71 16.28 -8.19
N SER A 13 -8.94 16.09 -6.90
CA SER A 13 -8.76 17.15 -5.91
C SER A 13 -8.66 16.59 -4.50
N VAL A 14 -8.25 17.45 -3.59
CA VAL A 14 -8.20 17.14 -2.15
C VAL A 14 -8.96 18.23 -1.43
N ASP A 15 -9.89 17.86 -0.56
CA ASP A 15 -10.69 18.79 0.23
C ASP A 15 -10.70 18.32 1.67
N GLY A 16 -9.99 19.03 2.54
CA GLY A 16 -9.84 18.62 3.94
C GLY A 16 -9.19 17.24 4.05
N ASN A 17 -9.91 16.28 4.61
CA ASN A 17 -9.45 14.90 4.73
C ASN A 17 -10.05 13.97 3.67
N GLU A 18 -10.59 14.54 2.59
CA GLU A 18 -11.19 13.78 1.51
C GLU A 18 -10.36 13.91 0.24
N ILE A 19 -10.06 12.78 -0.39
CA ILE A 19 -9.41 12.75 -1.70
C ILE A 19 -10.50 12.40 -2.72
N VAL A 20 -10.80 13.32 -3.62
CA VAL A 20 -11.76 13.08 -4.69
C VAL A 20 -11.02 12.46 -5.87
N ALA A 21 -11.39 11.24 -6.22
CA ALA A 21 -10.67 10.45 -7.21
C ALA A 21 -11.63 9.80 -8.21
N ASP A 22 -11.06 9.43 -9.36
CA ASP A 22 -11.72 8.61 -10.37
C ASP A 22 -11.13 7.20 -10.27
N ASN A 23 -11.94 6.25 -9.83
CA ASN A 23 -11.51 4.85 -9.72
C ASN A 23 -11.59 4.22 -11.10
N GLN A 24 -10.44 3.87 -11.66
CA GLN A 24 -10.32 3.27 -12.99
C GLN A 24 -10.03 1.77 -12.94
N SER A 25 -10.00 1.17 -11.75
CA SER A 25 -9.71 -0.25 -11.63
C SER A 25 -10.92 -1.11 -12.04
N GLU A 26 -10.63 -2.23 -12.70
CA GLU A 26 -11.67 -3.15 -13.18
C GLU A 26 -12.26 -4.03 -12.08
N ASN A 27 -11.58 -4.14 -10.95
CA ASN A 27 -11.97 -5.03 -9.85
C ASN A 27 -12.97 -4.42 -8.87
N SER A 28 -13.44 -3.21 -9.14
CA SER A 28 -14.37 -2.53 -8.25
C SER A 28 -15.23 -1.54 -9.06
N ALA A 29 -16.15 -0.86 -8.38
CA ALA A 29 -17.02 0.12 -9.03
C ALA A 29 -16.20 1.28 -9.61
N GLN A 30 -16.16 1.38 -10.92
CA GLN A 30 -15.46 2.46 -11.62
C GLN A 30 -16.23 3.77 -11.49
N GLY A 31 -15.50 4.88 -11.54
CA GLY A 31 -16.06 6.21 -11.51
C GLY A 31 -15.64 7.00 -10.29
N ASP A 32 -16.35 8.08 -10.02
CA ASP A 32 -16.01 8.98 -8.92
C ASP A 32 -16.10 8.30 -7.56
N MET A 33 -15.10 8.54 -6.73
CA MET A 33 -15.01 7.97 -5.39
C MET A 33 -14.33 8.98 -4.48
N ILE A 34 -14.75 9.01 -3.22
CA ILE A 34 -14.10 9.82 -2.21
C ILE A 34 -13.32 8.88 -1.28
N LEU A 35 -12.02 9.15 -1.17
CA LEU A 35 -11.16 8.43 -0.24
C LEU A 35 -11.09 9.23 1.06
N MET A 36 -11.64 8.67 2.11
CA MET A 36 -11.66 9.30 3.44
C MET A 36 -10.35 8.99 4.15
N VAL A 37 -9.58 10.01 4.44
CA VAL A 37 -8.27 9.88 5.07
C VAL A 37 -8.40 10.12 6.57
N ASP A 38 -7.92 9.16 7.37
CA ASP A 38 -7.83 9.28 8.81
C ASP A 38 -6.34 9.37 9.18
N GLU A 39 -5.94 10.46 9.85
CA GLU A 39 -4.55 10.69 10.23
C GLU A 39 -3.95 9.54 11.05
N ASN A 40 -4.77 8.81 11.78
CA ASN A 40 -4.32 7.74 12.67
C ASN A 40 -4.34 6.35 12.03
N SER A 41 -5.03 6.18 10.90
CA SER A 41 -5.22 4.86 10.31
C SER A 41 -4.90 4.77 8.81
N THR A 42 -4.70 5.91 8.15
CA THR A 42 -4.40 5.95 6.72
C THR A 42 -2.96 6.43 6.50
N PHE A 43 -2.18 5.66 5.74
CA PHE A 43 -0.84 6.07 5.34
C PHE A 43 -0.91 6.67 3.94
N ILE A 44 -0.43 7.91 3.78
CA ILE A 44 -0.32 8.56 2.47
C ILE A 44 1.15 8.62 2.13
N LEU A 45 1.54 7.95 1.05
CA LEU A 45 2.94 7.75 0.68
C LEU A 45 3.19 8.13 -0.77
N ASP A 46 4.45 8.47 -1.07
CA ASP A 46 4.92 8.52 -2.44
C ASP A 46 5.46 7.15 -2.85
N PRO A 47 5.86 6.94 -4.13
CA PRO A 47 6.37 5.63 -4.56
C PRO A 47 7.67 5.20 -3.89
N ASP A 48 8.38 6.11 -3.21
CA ASP A 48 9.59 5.78 -2.46
C ASP A 48 9.29 5.36 -1.02
N GLY A 49 8.01 5.40 -0.62
CA GLY A 49 7.59 5.05 0.73
C GLY A 49 7.69 6.19 1.73
N MET A 50 7.92 7.41 1.26
CA MET A 50 7.99 8.58 2.12
C MET A 50 6.60 9.14 2.38
N PRO A 51 6.32 9.59 3.62
CA PRO A 51 5.00 10.16 3.92
C PRO A 51 4.75 11.45 3.15
N VAL A 52 3.50 11.64 2.73
CA VAL A 52 3.05 12.84 2.01
C VAL A 52 1.89 13.45 2.79
N ASP A 53 1.98 14.75 3.07
CA ASP A 53 0.87 15.47 3.69
C ASP A 53 -0.25 15.68 2.67
N LEU A 54 -1.49 15.73 3.13
CA LEU A 54 -2.63 15.98 2.24
C LEU A 54 -2.46 17.27 1.42
N ALA A 55 -1.85 18.30 2.01
CA ALA A 55 -1.59 19.55 1.30
C ALA A 55 -0.62 19.39 0.12
N ASP A 56 0.18 18.34 0.12
CA ASP A 56 1.18 18.07 -0.91
C ASP A 56 0.72 17.04 -1.94
N VAL A 57 -0.48 16.49 -1.79
CA VAL A 57 -1.04 15.53 -2.75
C VAL A 57 -1.41 16.27 -4.03
N LYS A 58 -0.90 15.79 -5.16
CA LYS A 58 -1.11 16.40 -6.47
C LYS A 58 -2.12 15.61 -7.29
N GLU A 59 -2.75 16.27 -8.24
CA GLU A 59 -3.57 15.61 -9.25
C GLU A 59 -2.71 14.63 -10.04
N GLY A 60 -3.30 13.50 -10.41
CA GLY A 60 -2.61 12.48 -11.20
C GLY A 60 -2.86 11.08 -10.67
N LYS A 61 -2.01 10.16 -11.11
CA LYS A 61 -2.17 8.75 -10.80
C LYS A 61 -2.07 8.46 -9.30
N PHE A 62 -2.89 7.51 -8.85
CA PHE A 62 -2.80 6.98 -7.49
C PHE A 62 -3.04 5.48 -7.49
N GLU A 63 -2.60 4.84 -6.40
CA GLU A 63 -3.00 3.48 -6.05
C GLU A 63 -3.39 3.48 -4.58
N ALA A 64 -4.46 2.81 -4.24
CA ALA A 64 -4.94 2.76 -2.87
C ALA A 64 -5.34 1.35 -2.49
N TYR A 65 -5.21 1.04 -1.21
CA TYR A 65 -5.60 -0.24 -0.63
C TYR A 65 -6.70 0.03 0.38
N LEU A 66 -7.91 -0.41 0.05
CA LEU A 66 -9.13 -0.06 0.78
C LEU A 66 -9.45 -1.07 1.87
N GLY A 67 -10.00 -0.59 2.97
CA GLY A 67 -10.63 -1.41 3.97
C GLY A 67 -11.97 -1.95 3.48
N PRO A 68 -12.63 -2.83 4.27
CA PRO A 68 -13.86 -3.48 3.85
C PRO A 68 -15.07 -2.56 3.83
N ALA A 69 -15.02 -1.45 4.57
CA ALA A 69 -16.16 -0.54 4.67
C ALA A 69 -16.21 0.42 3.49
N MET A 70 -17.40 0.64 2.95
CA MET A 70 -17.65 1.62 1.91
C MET A 70 -19.09 2.09 2.03
N THR A 71 -19.32 3.40 1.90
CA THR A 71 -20.66 3.93 1.95
C THR A 71 -21.40 3.69 0.64
N MET A 72 -22.71 3.66 0.70
CA MET A 72 -23.57 3.52 -0.47
C MET A 72 -23.98 4.87 -1.08
N SER A 73 -23.30 5.94 -0.67
CA SER A 73 -23.56 7.30 -1.18
C SER A 73 -23.06 7.46 -2.61
N LEU A 74 -23.44 8.58 -3.25
CA LEU A 74 -23.00 8.94 -4.59
C LEU A 74 -22.30 10.31 -4.54
N PRO A 75 -20.98 10.36 -4.73
CA PRO A 75 -20.07 9.22 -4.95
C PRO A 75 -19.86 8.40 -3.69
N PRO A 76 -19.49 7.11 -3.81
CA PRO A 76 -19.22 6.29 -2.65
C PRO A 76 -17.98 6.78 -1.91
N GLN A 77 -17.96 6.57 -0.60
CA GLN A 77 -16.83 6.92 0.26
C GLN A 77 -16.14 5.63 0.70
N ALA A 78 -14.84 5.56 0.49
CA ALA A 78 -14.02 4.42 0.89
C ALA A 78 -13.04 4.83 1.97
N PHE A 79 -12.53 3.86 2.72
CA PHE A 79 -11.64 4.09 3.86
C PHE A 79 -10.33 3.33 3.62
N PRO A 80 -9.34 3.98 2.98
CA PRO A 80 -8.11 3.31 2.63
C PRO A 80 -7.17 3.12 3.82
N TYR A 81 -6.41 2.02 3.80
CA TYR A 81 -5.28 1.83 4.69
C TYR A 81 -4.06 2.60 4.19
N VAL A 82 -3.84 2.58 2.88
CA VAL A 82 -2.69 3.21 2.22
C VAL A 82 -3.16 3.86 0.92
N VAL A 83 -2.69 5.09 0.68
CA VAL A 83 -2.85 5.77 -0.60
C VAL A 83 -1.47 6.16 -1.10
N ILE A 84 -1.11 5.70 -2.29
CA ILE A 84 0.16 6.06 -2.93
C ILE A 84 -0.14 7.15 -3.94
N VAL A 85 0.50 8.29 -3.78
CA VAL A 85 0.21 9.52 -4.54
C VAL A 85 1.47 10.06 -5.20
N ASN A 86 1.31 11.08 -6.03
CA ASN A 86 2.44 11.77 -6.69
C ASN A 86 3.31 10.80 -7.49
N ILE A 87 2.67 9.88 -8.23
CA ILE A 87 3.35 8.81 -8.97
C ILE A 87 3.85 9.34 -10.30
N PRO A 88 5.19 9.34 -10.56
CA PRO A 88 5.73 9.67 -11.88
C PRO A 88 5.35 8.59 -12.91
N GLU A 89 5.36 8.96 -14.19
CA GLU A 89 4.94 8.04 -15.25
C GLU A 89 5.74 6.74 -15.29
N ASP A 90 7.04 6.81 -15.04
CA ASP A 90 7.94 5.65 -15.14
C ASP A 90 8.31 5.05 -13.78
N ALA A 91 7.60 5.42 -12.72
CA ALA A 91 7.93 4.94 -11.38
C ALA A 91 7.48 3.50 -11.16
N VAL A 92 8.28 2.76 -10.41
CA VAL A 92 7.88 1.46 -9.87
C VAL A 92 7.08 1.73 -8.59
N VAL A 93 5.83 1.31 -8.59
CA VAL A 93 4.93 1.52 -7.45
C VAL A 93 5.03 0.33 -6.52
N PRO A 94 5.29 0.56 -5.21
CA PRO A 94 5.34 -0.55 -4.25
C PRO A 94 3.96 -1.17 -4.04
N GLN A 95 3.98 -2.40 -3.52
CA GLN A 95 2.76 -3.14 -3.16
C GLN A 95 2.60 -3.12 -1.64
N TYR A 96 1.40 -2.82 -1.17
CA TYR A 96 1.05 -2.95 0.24
C TYR A 96 0.50 -4.35 0.49
N LEU A 97 0.92 -4.96 1.59
CA LEU A 97 0.40 -6.27 1.97
C LEU A 97 0.25 -6.36 3.48
N VAL A 98 -0.64 -7.24 3.91
CA VAL A 98 -0.73 -7.69 5.29
C VAL A 98 -0.20 -9.11 5.31
N ALA A 99 0.79 -9.38 6.16
CA ALA A 99 1.43 -10.69 6.20
C ALA A 99 0.51 -11.75 6.80
N ALA A 100 0.45 -12.91 6.15
CA ALA A 100 -0.29 -14.07 6.68
C ALA A 100 0.50 -14.77 7.78
N GLY A 101 1.79 -14.53 7.86
CA GLY A 101 2.69 -15.09 8.85
C GLY A 101 4.12 -14.66 8.56
N ALA A 102 5.06 -15.20 9.32
CA ALA A 102 6.47 -14.92 9.12
C ALA A 102 6.94 -15.43 7.75
N ALA A 103 8.00 -14.80 7.21
CA ALA A 103 8.62 -15.27 5.98
C ALA A 103 9.19 -16.67 6.17
N GLU A 104 9.06 -17.50 5.16
CA GLU A 104 9.51 -18.90 5.19
C GLU A 104 10.50 -19.17 4.07
N GLU A 105 11.39 -20.14 4.28
CA GLU A 105 12.27 -20.60 3.23
C GLU A 105 11.64 -21.78 2.49
N LYS A 106 11.60 -21.66 1.15
CA LYS A 106 11.11 -22.69 0.25
C LYS A 106 12.06 -22.80 -0.92
N ASP A 107 12.59 -24.00 -1.18
CA ASP A 107 13.48 -24.27 -2.33
C ASP A 107 14.68 -23.31 -2.40
N GLY A 108 15.23 -22.92 -1.25
CA GLY A 108 16.36 -21.99 -1.18
C GLY A 108 16.00 -20.53 -1.33
N LYS A 109 14.70 -20.22 -1.36
CA LYS A 109 14.20 -18.84 -1.50
C LYS A 109 13.42 -18.43 -0.25
N THR A 110 13.49 -17.16 0.08
CA THR A 110 12.68 -16.60 1.17
C THR A 110 11.35 -16.12 0.60
N ILE A 111 10.25 -16.64 1.11
CA ILE A 111 8.90 -16.32 0.63
C ILE A 111 8.10 -15.68 1.77
N LEU A 112 7.51 -14.53 1.48
CA LEU A 112 6.56 -13.85 2.37
C LEU A 112 5.19 -13.95 1.72
N THR A 113 4.23 -14.55 2.44
CA THR A 113 2.87 -14.74 1.94
C THR A 113 1.95 -13.70 2.54
N ALA A 114 1.18 -13.04 1.70
CA ALA A 114 0.16 -12.08 2.13
C ALA A 114 -1.15 -12.78 2.45
N THR A 115 -2.05 -12.07 3.13
CA THR A 115 -3.36 -12.61 3.53
C THR A 115 -4.26 -12.96 2.35
N ASP A 116 -4.01 -12.38 1.18
CA ASP A 116 -4.74 -12.71 -0.05
C ASP A 116 -4.19 -13.94 -0.77
N GLY A 117 -3.16 -14.59 -0.21
CA GLY A 117 -2.52 -15.77 -0.78
C GLY A 117 -1.36 -15.46 -1.73
N THR A 118 -1.08 -14.19 -2.01
CA THR A 118 0.03 -13.81 -2.87
C THR A 118 1.35 -14.11 -2.18
N GLU A 119 2.26 -14.78 -2.90
CA GLU A 119 3.60 -15.09 -2.40
C GLU A 119 4.60 -14.12 -3.01
N TYR A 120 5.46 -13.54 -2.17
CA TYR A 120 6.51 -12.61 -2.58
C TYR A 120 7.85 -13.24 -2.30
N GLU A 121 8.67 -13.38 -3.34
CA GLU A 121 10.05 -13.83 -3.17
C GLU A 121 10.89 -12.64 -2.70
N ILE A 122 11.57 -12.78 -1.57
CA ILE A 122 12.39 -11.73 -0.99
C ILE A 122 13.85 -12.00 -1.34
N ALA A 123 14.53 -11.03 -1.95
CA ALA A 123 15.94 -11.17 -2.30
C ALA A 123 16.78 -11.39 -1.03
N ALA A 124 17.86 -12.17 -1.17
CA ALA A 124 18.74 -12.45 -0.05
C ALA A 124 19.38 -11.17 0.50
N ASP A 125 19.59 -10.17 -0.35
CA ASP A 125 20.17 -8.88 0.02
C ASP A 125 19.12 -7.76 0.13
N ALA A 126 17.84 -8.12 0.24
CA ALA A 126 16.76 -7.15 0.34
C ALA A 126 16.95 -6.23 1.56
N GLN A 127 16.67 -4.96 1.37
CA GLN A 127 16.65 -3.98 2.43
C GLN A 127 15.36 -4.11 3.23
N VAL A 128 15.46 -4.12 4.56
CA VAL A 128 14.28 -4.07 5.42
C VAL A 128 14.38 -2.81 6.25
N VAL A 129 13.39 -1.92 6.10
CA VAL A 129 13.41 -0.60 6.72
C VAL A 129 12.15 -0.36 7.53
N PRO A 130 12.21 0.43 8.60
CA PRO A 130 11.00 0.82 9.34
C PRO A 130 10.32 2.02 8.70
N TYR A 131 9.03 2.15 8.94
CA TYR A 131 8.27 3.34 8.54
C TYR A 131 8.28 4.35 9.69
N LEU A 132 8.85 5.52 9.46
CA LEU A 132 8.87 6.67 10.39
C LEU A 132 9.37 6.36 11.81
N THR A 133 10.24 5.36 11.97
CA THR A 133 10.88 5.05 13.25
C THR A 133 12.37 4.89 13.05
N LYS A 134 13.12 5.09 14.12
CA LYS A 134 14.58 4.89 14.12
C LYS A 134 14.95 3.46 14.53
N ASN A 135 13.99 2.65 14.91
CA ASN A 135 14.24 1.28 15.33
C ASN A 135 14.66 0.43 14.13
N ILE A 136 15.65 -0.43 14.35
CA ILE A 136 16.09 -1.36 13.32
C ILE A 136 15.03 -2.47 13.23
N VAL A 137 14.54 -2.72 12.03
CA VAL A 137 13.62 -3.83 11.78
C VAL A 137 14.28 -4.84 10.85
N LYS A 138 13.91 -6.08 11.02
CA LYS A 138 14.43 -7.21 10.23
C LYS A 138 13.25 -7.97 9.64
N LEU A 139 13.50 -8.74 8.60
CA LEU A 139 12.45 -9.57 8.01
C LEU A 139 11.85 -10.54 9.03
N THR A 140 12.67 -11.00 10.00
CA THR A 140 12.21 -11.87 11.08
C THR A 140 11.24 -11.19 12.04
N ASP A 141 11.13 -9.86 12.00
CA ASP A 141 10.16 -9.12 12.82
C ASP A 141 8.76 -9.13 12.19
N VAL A 142 8.66 -9.57 10.94
CA VAL A 142 7.38 -9.68 10.26
C VAL A 142 6.66 -10.94 10.75
N VAL A 143 5.46 -10.75 11.26
CA VAL A 143 4.62 -11.83 11.81
C VAL A 143 3.22 -11.72 11.21
N GLU A 144 2.37 -12.67 11.55
CA GLU A 144 0.97 -12.62 11.12
C GLU A 144 0.34 -11.28 11.51
N GLY A 145 -0.26 -10.62 10.54
CA GLY A 145 -0.89 -9.31 10.73
C GLY A 145 0.01 -8.11 10.52
N SER A 146 1.31 -8.32 10.31
CA SER A 146 2.22 -7.20 10.03
C SER A 146 1.87 -6.53 8.71
N GLU A 147 1.84 -5.20 8.72
CA GLU A 147 1.62 -4.40 7.52
C GLU A 147 2.96 -4.05 6.89
N CYS A 148 3.09 -4.30 5.59
CA CYS A 148 4.34 -4.11 4.86
C CYS A 148 4.10 -3.47 3.51
N MET A 149 5.12 -2.77 3.03
CA MET A 149 5.18 -2.27 1.66
C MET A 149 6.42 -2.90 1.02
N VAL A 150 6.27 -3.46 -0.18
CA VAL A 150 7.36 -4.15 -0.85
C VAL A 150 7.63 -3.56 -2.23
N TRP A 151 8.90 -3.47 -2.59
CA TRP A 151 9.36 -3.01 -3.90
C TRP A 151 9.94 -4.18 -4.66
N GLN A 152 9.34 -4.52 -5.80
CA GLN A 152 9.74 -5.64 -6.64
C GLN A 152 10.56 -5.14 -7.83
N ASN A 153 11.56 -5.94 -8.24
CA ASN A 153 12.30 -5.66 -9.46
C ASN A 153 11.55 -6.21 -10.69
N ALA A 154 12.17 -6.12 -11.87
CA ALA A 154 11.56 -6.57 -13.11
C ALA A 154 11.24 -8.07 -13.14
N ASP A 155 11.93 -8.86 -12.33
CA ASP A 155 11.69 -10.31 -12.20
C ASP A 155 10.65 -10.65 -11.15
N GLY A 156 10.08 -9.65 -10.48
CA GLY A 156 9.10 -9.85 -9.43
C GLY A 156 9.71 -10.18 -8.07
N VAL A 157 11.01 -10.05 -7.92
CA VAL A 157 11.71 -10.32 -6.66
C VAL A 157 11.74 -9.05 -5.83
N VAL A 158 11.39 -9.15 -4.55
CA VAL A 158 11.37 -8.03 -3.62
C VAL A 158 12.78 -7.64 -3.22
N GLU A 159 13.17 -6.41 -3.48
CA GLU A 159 14.50 -5.88 -3.13
C GLU A 159 14.45 -4.98 -1.90
N LYS A 160 13.28 -4.50 -1.51
CA LYS A 160 13.10 -3.64 -0.35
C LYS A 160 11.76 -3.94 0.32
N VAL A 161 11.77 -4.02 1.63
CA VAL A 161 10.58 -4.20 2.46
C VAL A 161 10.54 -3.08 3.48
N MET A 162 9.41 -2.36 3.55
CA MET A 162 9.17 -1.38 4.60
C MET A 162 8.12 -1.96 5.54
N VAL A 163 8.44 -2.03 6.82
CA VAL A 163 7.52 -2.56 7.84
C VAL A 163 6.89 -1.39 8.56
N PHE A 164 5.56 -1.32 8.56
CA PHE A 164 4.85 -0.32 9.32
C PHE A 164 4.87 -0.71 10.79
N ALA A 165 5.53 0.09 11.61
CA ALA A 165 5.61 -0.16 13.03
C ALA A 165 4.31 0.25 13.71
N GLU A 166 3.91 -0.52 14.70
CA GLU A 166 2.79 -0.17 15.56
C GLU A 166 3.24 0.80 16.66
#